data_da315a5472aafcc2a2487dca07d127c7
#
_entry.id   da315a5472aafcc2a2487dca07d127c7
#
_cell.length_a   1.000
_cell.length_b   1.000
_cell.length_c   1.000
_cell.angle_alpha   90.00
_cell.angle_beta   90.00
_cell.angle_gamma   90.00
#
_symmetry.space_group_name_H-M   'P 1'
#
loop_
_entity.id
_entity.type
_entity.pdbx_description
1 polymer ?
#
loop_
_entity_poly.entity_id
_entity_poly.type
_entity_poly.pdbx_seq_one_letter_code
_entity_poly.pdbx_strand_id
1 'polypeptide(L)'
;MRSMSMYNLTLYLVALALLEALCWWMGAWFFAALFLALYAIFAVVSLRNDLILRYDGVVVVSRGKPYPLEWEDVERVARAYRGRSFEPVYRFTLKKDVRAALPVQKAPLDIYAMPSVRRIIATHMEIDESARDALREFLRHPWRREER
;
A
#
# COMPACT_ATOMS: atom_id res chain seq x y z
N MET A 1 -9.35 -11.37 -0.38
CA MET A 1 -9.29 -9.95 -0.69
C MET A 1 -8.16 -9.30 0.12
N ARG A 2 -7.27 -8.53 -0.50
CA ARG A 2 -6.14 -7.86 0.17
C ARG A 2 -6.17 -6.39 -0.20
N SER A 3 -6.20 -5.52 0.79
CA SER A 3 -6.27 -4.07 0.65
C SER A 3 -5.17 -3.42 1.49
N MET A 4 -4.48 -2.46 0.91
CA MET A 4 -3.45 -1.70 1.60
C MET A 4 -4.06 -0.77 2.65
N SER A 5 -5.14 -0.09 2.31
CA SER A 5 -5.85 0.80 3.23
C SER A 5 -6.42 0.07 4.42
N MET A 6 -6.98 -1.12 4.23
CA MET A 6 -7.51 -1.94 5.32
C MET A 6 -6.42 -2.36 6.31
N TYR A 7 -5.23 -2.73 5.82
CA TYR A 7 -4.11 -3.05 6.70
C TYR A 7 -3.68 -1.85 7.53
N ASN A 8 -3.50 -0.70 6.90
CA ASN A 8 -3.15 0.54 7.58
C ASN A 8 -4.21 0.95 8.60
N LEU A 9 -5.49 0.90 8.21
CA LEU A 9 -6.60 1.23 9.10
C LEU A 9 -6.61 0.33 10.35
N THR A 10 -6.37 -0.98 10.18
CA THR A 10 -6.30 -1.91 11.33
C THR A 10 -5.15 -1.55 12.27
N LEU A 11 -3.97 -1.25 11.74
CA LEU A 11 -2.81 -0.86 12.55
C LEU A 11 -3.09 0.43 13.33
N TYR A 12 -3.63 1.45 12.65
CA TYR A 12 -3.96 2.72 13.28
C TYR A 12 -5.12 2.60 14.28
N LEU A 13 -6.08 1.69 14.05
CA LEU A 13 -7.15 1.43 15.01
C LEU A 13 -6.60 0.88 16.34
N VAL A 14 -5.63 -0.03 16.30
CA VAL A 14 -4.99 -0.54 17.51
C VAL A 14 -4.24 0.58 18.23
N ALA A 15 -3.47 1.39 17.51
CA ALA A 15 -2.76 2.52 18.12
C ALA A 15 -3.72 3.55 18.72
N LEU A 16 -4.84 3.83 18.04
CA LEU A 16 -5.88 4.72 18.56
C LEU A 16 -6.50 4.17 19.84
N ALA A 17 -6.86 2.88 19.88
CA ALA A 17 -7.45 2.28 21.09
C ALA A 17 -6.55 2.39 22.32
N LEU A 18 -5.23 2.23 22.14
CA LEU A 18 -4.25 2.42 23.20
C LEU A 18 -4.18 3.88 23.67
N LEU A 19 -4.20 4.81 22.71
CA LEU A 19 -4.15 6.24 23.00
C LEU A 19 -5.44 6.71 23.71
N GLU A 20 -6.60 6.23 23.25
CA GLU A 20 -7.90 6.49 23.88
C GLU A 20 -7.94 6.01 25.34
N ALA A 21 -7.47 4.79 25.60
CA ALA A 21 -7.38 4.23 26.95
C ALA A 21 -6.50 5.11 27.85
N LEU A 22 -5.36 5.60 27.34
CA LEU A 22 -4.47 6.50 28.07
C LEU A 22 -5.13 7.86 28.35
N CYS A 23 -5.78 8.46 27.35
CA CYS A 23 -6.49 9.73 27.50
C CYS A 23 -7.62 9.62 28.54
N TRP A 24 -8.36 8.51 28.50
CA TRP A 24 -9.40 8.23 29.48
C TRP A 24 -8.84 8.13 30.91
N TRP A 25 -7.76 7.39 31.08
CA TRP A 25 -7.10 7.24 32.37
C TRP A 25 -6.56 8.57 32.94
N MET A 26 -6.10 9.46 32.06
CA MET A 26 -5.63 10.80 32.42
C MET A 26 -6.74 11.85 32.59
N GLY A 27 -8.01 11.50 32.32
CA GLY A 27 -9.13 12.45 32.33
C GLY A 27 -9.14 13.46 31.18
N ALA A 28 -8.38 13.17 30.12
CA ALA A 28 -8.18 14.07 28.96
C ALA A 28 -9.22 13.85 27.85
N TRP A 29 -10.49 13.89 28.17
CA TRP A 29 -11.62 13.59 27.29
C TRP A 29 -11.66 14.38 25.97
N PHE A 30 -11.22 15.63 26.00
CA PHE A 30 -11.18 16.47 24.80
C PHE A 30 -10.22 15.90 23.75
N PHE A 31 -9.05 15.42 24.19
CA PHE A 31 -8.08 14.82 23.28
C PHE A 31 -8.57 13.47 22.74
N ALA A 32 -9.26 12.65 23.53
CA ALA A 32 -9.88 11.43 23.08
C ALA A 32 -10.86 11.72 21.92
N ALA A 33 -11.79 12.64 22.12
CA ALA A 33 -12.75 13.03 21.08
C ALA A 33 -12.06 13.56 19.81
N LEU A 34 -10.99 14.37 19.96
CA LEU A 34 -10.21 14.89 18.85
C LEU A 34 -9.53 13.78 18.04
N PHE A 35 -8.87 12.82 18.72
CA PHE A 35 -8.19 11.71 18.04
C PHE A 35 -9.17 10.80 17.31
N LEU A 36 -10.34 10.54 17.89
CA LEU A 36 -11.39 9.76 17.25
C LEU A 36 -11.89 10.46 15.96
N ALA A 37 -12.11 11.77 16.02
CA ALA A 37 -12.53 12.56 14.85
C ALA A 37 -11.45 12.54 13.75
N LEU A 38 -10.18 12.72 14.10
CA LEU A 38 -9.06 12.67 13.14
C LEU A 38 -8.93 11.28 12.52
N TYR A 39 -9.10 10.22 13.30
CA TYR A 39 -9.10 8.87 12.76
C TYR A 39 -10.26 8.62 11.79
N ALA A 40 -11.46 9.09 12.10
CA ALA A 40 -12.62 8.97 11.21
C ALA A 40 -12.36 9.67 9.85
N ILE A 41 -11.81 10.88 9.87
CA ILE A 41 -11.42 11.60 8.65
C ILE A 41 -10.36 10.82 7.88
N PHE A 42 -9.31 10.34 8.55
CA PHE A 42 -8.25 9.55 7.94
C PHE A 42 -8.81 8.26 7.31
N ALA A 43 -9.71 7.55 8.00
CA ALA A 43 -10.34 6.34 7.50
C ALA A 43 -11.13 6.60 6.21
N VAL A 44 -11.95 7.66 6.19
CA VAL A 44 -12.71 8.06 5.00
C VAL A 44 -11.79 8.38 3.83
N VAL A 45 -10.73 9.16 4.05
CA VAL A 45 -9.78 9.55 3.00
C VAL A 45 -9.02 8.33 2.48
N SER A 46 -8.58 7.43 3.38
CA SER A 46 -7.83 6.23 3.01
C SER A 46 -8.65 5.25 2.17
N LEU A 47 -9.93 5.06 2.51
CA LEU A 47 -10.83 4.15 1.77
C LEU A 47 -11.28 4.69 0.42
N ARG A 48 -11.12 5.99 0.17
CA ARG A 48 -11.47 6.59 -1.12
C ARG A 48 -10.49 6.26 -2.26
N ASN A 49 -9.26 5.91 -1.91
CA ASN A 49 -8.24 5.53 -2.88
C ASN A 49 -7.53 4.29 -2.36
N ASP A 50 -7.76 3.16 -2.96
CA ASP A 50 -7.23 1.88 -2.51
C ASP A 50 -6.91 0.95 -3.67
N LEU A 51 -6.05 -0.04 -3.41
CA LEU A 51 -5.76 -1.14 -4.29
C LEU A 51 -6.14 -2.44 -3.59
N ILE A 52 -7.10 -3.16 -4.16
CA ILE A 52 -7.62 -4.40 -3.61
C ILE A 52 -7.22 -5.55 -4.52
N LEU A 53 -6.45 -6.48 -4.00
CA LEU A 53 -6.02 -7.67 -4.72
C LEU A 53 -7.05 -8.78 -4.54
N ARG A 54 -7.47 -9.37 -5.67
CA ARG A 54 -8.34 -10.55 -5.73
C ARG A 54 -7.63 -11.68 -6.46
N TYR A 55 -8.18 -12.89 -6.42
CA TYR A 55 -7.68 -14.01 -7.21
C TYR A 55 -7.96 -13.83 -8.70
N ASP A 56 -9.09 -13.23 -9.04
CA ASP A 56 -9.57 -12.97 -10.40
C ASP A 56 -9.04 -11.68 -11.03
N GLY A 57 -8.39 -10.82 -10.24
CA GLY A 57 -7.86 -9.56 -10.76
C GLY A 57 -7.48 -8.55 -9.69
N VAL A 58 -7.38 -7.31 -10.12
CA VAL A 58 -7.01 -6.17 -9.28
C VAL A 58 -8.13 -5.14 -9.32
N VAL A 59 -8.60 -4.67 -8.16
CA VAL A 59 -9.60 -3.59 -8.10
C VAL A 59 -8.92 -2.32 -7.65
N VAL A 60 -8.90 -1.32 -8.52
CA VAL A 60 -8.42 0.02 -8.19
C VAL A 60 -9.60 0.84 -7.70
N VAL A 61 -9.57 1.31 -6.46
CA VAL A 61 -10.57 2.23 -5.94
C VAL A 61 -10.06 3.65 -6.10
N SER A 62 -10.78 4.48 -6.84
CA SER A 62 -10.45 5.89 -7.03
C SER A 62 -11.64 6.76 -6.70
N ARG A 63 -11.45 7.70 -5.77
CA ARG A 63 -12.50 8.59 -5.25
C ARG A 63 -13.75 7.82 -4.76
N GLY A 64 -13.53 6.63 -4.19
CA GLY A 64 -14.59 5.77 -3.69
C GLY A 64 -15.31 4.93 -4.75
N LYS A 65 -14.93 5.02 -6.02
CA LYS A 65 -15.48 4.19 -7.10
C LYS A 65 -14.53 3.03 -7.40
N PRO A 66 -15.01 1.78 -7.42
CA PRO A 66 -14.21 0.61 -7.77
C PRO A 66 -14.08 0.47 -9.28
N TYR A 67 -12.88 0.20 -9.76
CA TYR A 67 -12.55 -0.12 -11.15
C TYR A 67 -11.93 -1.52 -11.16
N PRO A 68 -12.71 -2.56 -11.49
CA PRO A 68 -12.18 -3.91 -11.60
C PRO A 68 -11.30 -4.00 -12.87
N LEU A 69 -10.13 -4.61 -12.71
CA LEU A 69 -9.16 -4.87 -13.75
C LEU A 69 -8.84 -6.37 -13.73
N GLU A 70 -8.65 -6.95 -14.89
CA GLU A 70 -8.17 -8.31 -15.04
C GLU A 70 -6.64 -8.37 -14.89
N TRP A 71 -6.09 -9.56 -14.65
CA TRP A 71 -4.63 -9.72 -14.60
C TRP A 71 -3.96 -9.37 -15.92
N GLU A 72 -4.67 -9.52 -17.03
CA GLU A 72 -4.20 -9.16 -18.38
C GLU A 72 -4.00 -7.65 -18.56
N ASP A 73 -4.69 -6.81 -17.77
CA ASP A 73 -4.54 -5.36 -17.79
C ASP A 73 -3.26 -4.89 -17.08
N VAL A 74 -2.65 -5.77 -16.29
CA VAL A 74 -1.40 -5.51 -15.60
C VAL A 74 -0.23 -5.83 -16.51
N GLU A 75 0.61 -4.85 -16.82
CA GLU A 75 1.80 -5.02 -17.65
C GLU A 75 2.95 -5.67 -16.87
N ARG A 76 3.14 -5.24 -15.61
CA ARG A 76 4.27 -5.65 -14.77
C ARG A 76 3.96 -5.48 -13.29
N VAL A 77 4.47 -6.41 -12.49
CA VAL A 77 4.55 -6.25 -11.04
C VAL A 77 6.00 -6.29 -10.61
N ALA A 78 6.46 -5.21 -9.98
CA ALA A 78 7.82 -5.10 -9.47
C ALA A 78 7.83 -4.96 -7.96
N ARG A 79 8.83 -5.56 -7.31
CA ARG A 79 9.13 -5.26 -5.91
C ARG A 79 9.76 -3.88 -5.82
N ALA A 80 9.22 -3.03 -4.97
CA ALA A 80 9.72 -1.68 -4.74
C ALA A 80 9.79 -1.39 -3.24
N TYR A 81 10.39 -0.28 -2.87
CA TYR A 81 10.48 0.19 -1.50
C TYR A 81 9.85 1.57 -1.39
N ARG A 82 9.00 1.76 -0.39
CA ARG A 82 8.25 2.98 -0.19
C ARG A 82 8.77 3.74 1.03
N GLY A 83 8.88 5.06 0.88
CA GLY A 83 9.22 5.97 1.97
C GLY A 83 10.67 5.86 2.46
N ARG A 84 10.98 6.60 3.54
CA ARG A 84 12.30 6.59 4.17
C ARG A 84 12.58 5.30 4.99
N SER A 85 11.52 4.61 5.40
CA SER A 85 11.57 3.34 6.14
C SER A 85 11.84 2.12 5.27
N PHE A 86 11.98 2.30 3.94
CA PHE A 86 12.19 1.21 2.99
C PHE A 86 11.14 0.09 3.12
N GLU A 87 9.88 0.45 3.32
CA GLU A 87 8.79 -0.50 3.40
C GLU A 87 8.64 -1.27 2.08
N PRO A 88 8.73 -2.60 2.11
CA PRO A 88 8.64 -3.39 0.88
C PRO A 88 7.20 -3.41 0.38
N VAL A 89 7.02 -3.06 -0.90
CA VAL A 89 5.73 -3.06 -1.59
C VAL A 89 5.85 -3.77 -2.94
N TYR A 90 4.73 -4.26 -3.45
CA TYR A 90 4.60 -4.63 -4.86
C TYR A 90 3.95 -3.49 -5.60
N ARG A 91 4.62 -2.99 -6.62
CA ARG A 91 4.19 -1.91 -7.49
C ARG A 91 3.62 -2.48 -8.77
N PHE A 92 2.38 -2.12 -9.07
CA PHE A 92 1.67 -2.54 -10.26
C PHE A 92 1.80 -1.47 -11.34
N THR A 93 2.25 -1.88 -12.52
CA THR A 93 2.25 -1.08 -13.73
C THR A 93 1.12 -1.59 -14.62
N LEU A 94 0.19 -0.73 -14.99
CA LEU A 94 -0.90 -1.06 -15.89
C LEU A 94 -0.51 -0.76 -17.33
N LYS A 95 -1.11 -1.46 -18.29
CA LYS A 95 -1.01 -1.15 -19.71
C LYS A 95 -1.45 0.31 -19.97
N LYS A 96 -0.83 0.97 -20.95
CA LYS A 96 -1.00 2.42 -21.18
C LYS A 96 -2.43 2.82 -21.49
N ASP A 97 -3.14 2.02 -22.27
CA ASP A 97 -4.55 2.18 -22.65
C ASP A 97 -5.47 2.08 -21.43
N VAL A 98 -5.28 1.05 -20.61
CA VAL A 98 -6.03 0.84 -19.36
C VAL A 98 -5.78 2.00 -18.39
N ARG A 99 -4.53 2.41 -18.23
CA ARG A 99 -4.17 3.52 -17.35
C ARG A 99 -4.77 4.86 -17.81
N ALA A 100 -4.84 5.08 -19.12
CA ALA A 100 -5.45 6.28 -19.67
C ALA A 100 -6.97 6.35 -19.45
N ALA A 101 -7.64 5.19 -19.40
CA ALA A 101 -9.07 5.09 -19.16
C ALA A 101 -9.44 5.25 -17.66
N LEU A 102 -8.49 5.07 -16.75
CA LEU A 102 -8.73 5.20 -15.32
C LEU A 102 -8.61 6.65 -14.85
N PRO A 103 -9.57 7.17 -14.06
CA PRO A 103 -9.49 8.49 -13.44
C PRO A 103 -8.53 8.47 -12.23
N VAL A 104 -7.48 7.65 -12.31
CA VAL A 104 -6.48 7.50 -11.26
C VAL A 104 -5.40 8.54 -11.45
N GLN A 105 -5.15 9.34 -10.44
CA GLN A 105 -4.02 10.26 -10.41
C GLN A 105 -2.71 9.48 -10.56
N LYS A 106 -1.63 10.19 -10.93
CA LYS A 106 -0.27 9.67 -11.23
C LYS A 106 0.41 8.89 -10.09
N ALA A 107 -0.29 8.57 -9.00
CA ALA A 107 0.25 7.81 -7.89
C ALA A 107 0.56 6.36 -8.28
N PRO A 108 1.68 5.80 -7.81
CA PRO A 108 1.98 4.40 -8.00
C PRO A 108 0.93 3.52 -7.32
N LEU A 109 0.54 2.44 -7.98
CA LEU A 109 -0.38 1.45 -7.43
C LEU A 109 0.44 0.44 -6.62
N ASP A 110 0.58 0.69 -5.34
CA ASP A 110 1.41 -0.11 -4.43
C ASP A 110 0.56 -0.90 -3.45
N ILE A 111 0.97 -2.14 -3.14
CA ILE A 111 0.42 -2.95 -2.06
C ILE A 111 1.57 -3.52 -1.22
N TYR A 112 1.39 -3.70 0.09
CA TYR A 112 2.44 -4.24 0.95
C TYR A 112 2.89 -5.64 0.52
N ALA A 113 4.21 -5.86 0.54
CA ALA A 113 4.84 -7.11 0.14
C ALA A 113 4.70 -8.20 1.22
N MET A 114 3.47 -8.68 1.40
CA MET A 114 3.16 -9.79 2.32
C MET A 114 3.30 -11.14 1.61
N PRO A 115 3.64 -12.23 2.33
CA PRO A 115 3.74 -13.57 1.74
C PRO A 115 2.46 -14.02 1.04
N SER A 116 1.30 -13.68 1.59
CA SER A 116 -0.01 -13.99 1.02
C SER A 116 -0.29 -13.22 -0.28
N VAL A 117 0.16 -11.96 -0.37
CA VAL A 117 0.06 -11.13 -1.57
C VAL A 117 0.98 -11.68 -2.65
N ARG A 118 2.24 -12.01 -2.30
CA ARG A 118 3.20 -12.63 -3.21
C ARG A 118 2.64 -13.90 -3.85
N ARG A 119 2.01 -14.77 -3.05
CA ARG A 119 1.42 -16.02 -3.53
C ARG A 119 0.35 -15.79 -4.58
N ILE A 120 -0.55 -14.81 -4.37
CA ILE A 120 -1.60 -14.48 -5.33
C ILE A 120 -0.98 -13.96 -6.63
N ILE A 121 -0.03 -13.02 -6.56
CA ILE A 121 0.61 -12.44 -7.76
C ILE A 121 1.35 -13.53 -8.53
N ALA A 122 2.17 -14.35 -7.86
CA ALA A 122 2.98 -15.40 -8.48
C ALA A 122 2.16 -16.51 -9.17
N THR A 123 0.84 -16.59 -8.90
CA THR A 123 -0.06 -17.52 -9.60
C THR A 123 -0.41 -16.99 -11.01
N HIS A 124 -0.31 -15.68 -11.24
CA HIS A 124 -0.77 -15.05 -12.48
C HIS A 124 0.36 -14.42 -13.30
N MET A 125 1.43 -13.97 -12.65
CA MET A 125 2.54 -13.30 -13.34
C MET A 125 3.86 -13.38 -12.55
N GLU A 126 4.96 -13.18 -13.27
CA GLU A 126 6.29 -13.08 -12.68
C GLU A 126 6.47 -11.76 -11.94
N ILE A 127 7.10 -11.83 -10.76
CA ILE A 127 7.41 -10.64 -9.95
C ILE A 127 8.85 -10.22 -10.22
N ASP A 128 9.04 -8.99 -10.68
CA ASP A 128 10.37 -8.41 -10.81
C ASP A 128 10.97 -8.08 -9.45
N GLU A 129 11.96 -8.84 -9.03
CA GLU A 129 12.68 -8.71 -7.75
C GLU A 129 13.96 -7.86 -7.87
N SER A 130 14.25 -7.23 -9.00
CA SER A 130 15.50 -6.49 -9.27
C SER A 130 15.80 -5.43 -8.20
N ALA A 131 14.81 -4.72 -7.70
CA ALA A 131 14.97 -3.72 -6.64
C ALA A 131 15.41 -4.34 -5.30
N ARG A 132 15.02 -5.59 -5.03
CA ARG A 132 15.45 -6.34 -3.84
C ARG A 132 16.92 -6.71 -3.93
N ASP A 133 17.35 -7.14 -5.11
CA ASP A 133 18.73 -7.54 -5.33
C ASP A 133 19.66 -6.33 -5.30
N ALA A 134 19.24 -5.20 -5.89
CA ALA A 134 19.94 -3.94 -5.80
C ALA A 134 20.07 -3.43 -4.35
N LEU A 135 19.02 -3.55 -3.53
CA LEU A 135 19.09 -3.18 -2.11
C LEU A 135 20.01 -4.11 -1.32
N ARG A 136 19.99 -5.43 -1.59
CA ARG A 136 20.91 -6.38 -0.96
C ARG A 136 22.35 -6.09 -1.28
N GLU A 137 22.65 -5.75 -2.53
CA GLU A 137 23.99 -5.36 -2.97
C GLU A 137 24.43 -4.07 -2.28
N PHE A 138 23.58 -3.05 -2.23
CA PHE A 138 23.84 -1.81 -1.50
C PHE A 138 24.15 -2.04 -0.02
N LEU A 139 23.37 -2.91 0.67
CA LEU A 139 23.61 -3.22 2.08
C LEU A 139 24.89 -4.02 2.33
N ARG A 140 25.34 -4.82 1.34
CA ARG A 140 26.61 -5.55 1.42
C ARG A 140 27.82 -4.65 1.19
N HIS A 141 27.68 -3.61 0.36
CA HIS A 141 28.76 -2.73 -0.07
C HIS A 141 28.37 -1.24 0.04
N PRO A 142 28.08 -0.73 1.25
CA PRO A 142 27.60 0.64 1.43
C PRO A 142 28.58 1.74 0.98
N TRP A 143 29.86 1.39 0.82
CA TRP A 143 30.95 2.33 0.52
C TRP A 143 31.32 2.44 -0.97
N ARG A 144 30.68 1.66 -1.85
CA ARG A 144 30.97 1.70 -3.30
C ARG A 144 30.30 2.86 -4.05
N ARG A 145 30.22 4.03 -3.44
CA ARG A 145 29.46 5.16 -4.00
C ARG A 145 30.18 6.03 -5.02
N GLU A 146 31.42 5.77 -5.37
CA GLU A 146 32.25 6.81 -6.04
C GLU A 146 32.92 6.40 -7.38
N GLU A 147 32.39 5.50 -8.13
CA GLU A 147 32.97 5.26 -9.47
C GLU A 147 31.88 5.18 -10.56
N ARG A 148 31.13 6.28 -10.74
CA ARG A 148 30.42 6.52 -12.01
C ARG A 148 30.29 8.01 -12.27
#